data_7a8efc8077547ff61d566f964c48437d
#
_entry.id   7a8efc8077547ff61d566f964c48437d
#
_cell.length_a   1.000
_cell.length_b   1.000
_cell.length_c   1.000
_cell.angle_alpha   90.00
_cell.angle_beta   90.00
_cell.angle_gamma   90.00
#
_symmetry.space_group_name_H-M   'P 1'
#
loop_
_entity.id
_entity.type
_entity.pdbx_description
1 polymer ?
#
loop_
_entity_poly.entity_id
_entity_poly.type
_entity_poly.pdbx_seq_one_letter_code
_entity_poly.pdbx_strand_id
1 'polypeptide(L)'
;MPAEQAAYPVETPTSDAAGWERVCLLRDLLVERGAAALVGGVQVALFRLPDDTVRVVQQRDPYSGANVMSRGIVGTRGGVPTVAGPMYKQVFDLTTGRCLEAAGYVPVQGLSPDLATWPVEVRDGVVHVGLRPHAAGPADGAS
;
A
#
# COMPACT_ATOMS: atom_id res chain seq x y z
N MET A 1 15.39 -18.61 13.20
CA MET A 1 15.00 -18.41 12.68
C MET A 1 14.94 -18.14 12.51
N PRO A 2 14.80 -18.04 12.62
CA PRO A 2 14.31 -17.59 12.34
C PRO A 2 14.12 -17.08 12.34
N ALA A 3 13.89 -16.95 12.64
CA ALA A 3 13.39 -16.44 12.42
C ALA A 3 13.26 -16.05 12.27
N GLU A 4 13.09 -16.14 12.50
CA GLU A 4 12.64 -15.90 12.17
C GLU A 4 12.10 -15.71 12.04
N GLN A 5 11.90 -16.01 12.37
CA GLN A 5 11.18 -15.96 12.16
C GLN A 5 10.80 -15.50 12.38
N ALA A 6 10.68 -15.59 12.73
CA ALA A 6 10.20 -15.10 13.01
C ALA A 6 10.22 -14.38 13.21
N ALA A 7 10.52 -14.42 12.96
CA ALA A 7 10.33 -13.37 13.16
C ALA A 7 9.44 -12.57 13.05
N TYR A 8 8.62 -12.82 12.47
CA TYR A 8 7.66 -12.00 12.81
C TYR A 8 7.52 -12.07 14.24
N PRO A 9 7.67 -11.07 14.85
CA PRO A 9 7.59 -11.04 16.25
C PRO A 9 6.19 -10.95 16.70
N VAL A 10 5.57 -12.01 16.60
CA VAL A 10 4.22 -12.02 17.00
C VAL A 10 4.03 -11.76 18.45
N GLU A 11 5.01 -12.09 19.24
CA GLU A 11 4.92 -11.90 20.66
C GLU A 11 5.15 -10.44 21.06
N THR A 12 5.66 -9.63 20.16
CA THR A 12 5.98 -8.24 20.46
C THR A 12 4.88 -7.35 19.95
N PRO A 13 4.42 -6.36 20.73
CA PRO A 13 3.45 -5.43 20.19
C PRO A 13 4.01 -4.76 18.95
N THR A 14 3.24 -4.73 17.89
CA THR A 14 3.66 -4.15 16.64
C THR A 14 3.38 -2.66 16.58
N SER A 15 2.43 -2.17 17.39
CA SER A 15 2.07 -0.77 17.41
C SER A 15 2.85 -0.05 18.49
N ASP A 16 3.23 1.19 18.25
CA ASP A 16 3.86 1.99 19.27
C ASP A 16 2.90 3.10 19.71
N ALA A 17 3.33 3.86 20.72
CA ALA A 17 2.50 4.87 21.34
C ALA A 17 2.17 6.01 20.38
N ALA A 18 2.93 6.17 19.32
CA ALA A 18 2.69 7.24 18.34
C ALA A 18 1.73 6.81 17.24
N GLY A 19 1.17 5.62 17.32
CA GLY A 19 0.24 5.16 16.31
C GLY A 19 0.90 4.56 15.08
N TRP A 20 2.07 4.01 15.21
CA TRP A 20 2.81 3.34 14.15
C TRP A 20 2.88 1.85 14.41
N GLU A 21 2.74 1.06 13.37
CA GLU A 21 2.86 -0.38 13.47
C GLU A 21 4.12 -0.82 12.74
N ARG A 22 4.93 -1.60 13.43
CA ARG A 22 6.11 -2.22 12.81
C ARG A 22 5.62 -3.36 11.93
N VAL A 23 6.00 -3.35 10.65
CA VAL A 23 5.45 -4.30 9.68
C VAL A 23 6.48 -5.32 9.22
N CYS A 24 7.64 -4.86 8.75
CA CYS A 24 8.64 -5.76 8.20
C CYS A 24 9.98 -5.02 8.12
N LEU A 25 11.01 -5.75 7.72
CA LEU A 25 12.30 -5.13 7.40
C LEU A 25 12.26 -4.65 5.96
N LEU A 26 12.95 -3.57 5.69
CA LEU A 26 13.03 -3.06 4.32
C LEU A 26 13.59 -4.12 3.38
N ARG A 27 14.59 -4.86 3.83
CA ARG A 27 15.21 -5.90 3.00
C ARG A 27 14.27 -7.06 2.68
N ASP A 28 13.15 -7.18 3.40
CA ASP A 28 12.16 -8.22 3.11
C ASP A 28 11.30 -7.85 1.91
N LEU A 29 11.35 -6.60 1.48
CA LEU A 29 10.57 -6.14 0.33
C LEU A 29 11.47 -6.15 -0.91
N LEU A 30 10.99 -6.77 -1.97
CA LEU A 30 11.69 -6.74 -3.26
C LEU A 30 11.36 -5.43 -3.97
N VAL A 31 12.34 -4.86 -4.61
CA VAL A 31 12.14 -3.59 -5.31
C VAL A 31 11.13 -3.76 -6.44
N GLU A 32 10.16 -2.87 -6.48
CA GLU A 32 9.08 -2.85 -7.48
C GLU A 32 8.19 -4.08 -7.46
N ARG A 33 8.17 -4.80 -6.34
CA ARG A 33 7.26 -5.89 -6.11
C ARG A 33 6.38 -5.57 -4.92
N GLY A 34 5.11 -5.91 -5.02
CA GLY A 34 4.17 -5.69 -3.93
C GLY A 34 4.23 -6.79 -2.90
N ALA A 35 3.91 -6.44 -1.68
CA ALA A 35 3.76 -7.39 -0.59
C ALA A 35 2.51 -7.03 0.19
N ALA A 36 1.79 -8.03 0.68
CA ALA A 36 0.58 -7.81 1.46
C ALA A 36 0.91 -7.86 2.95
N ALA A 37 0.21 -7.07 3.73
CA ALA A 37 0.35 -7.08 5.17
C ALA A 37 -0.94 -6.65 5.82
N LEU A 38 -1.02 -6.82 7.15
CA LEU A 38 -2.11 -6.29 7.96
C LEU A 38 -1.58 -5.12 8.77
N VAL A 39 -2.32 -4.02 8.73
CA VAL A 39 -2.00 -2.84 9.53
C VAL A 39 -3.27 -2.45 10.25
N GLY A 40 -3.25 -2.53 11.57
CA GLY A 40 -4.44 -2.26 12.35
C GLY A 40 -5.61 -3.15 11.96
N GLY A 41 -5.33 -4.37 11.52
CA GLY A 41 -6.36 -5.31 11.11
C GLY A 41 -6.84 -5.13 9.67
N VAL A 42 -6.28 -4.18 8.94
CA VAL A 42 -6.69 -3.89 7.55
C VAL A 42 -5.62 -4.40 6.60
N GLN A 43 -6.04 -5.08 5.53
CA GLN A 43 -5.10 -5.54 4.53
C GLN A 43 -4.58 -4.38 3.69
N VAL A 44 -3.27 -4.31 3.56
CA VAL A 44 -2.61 -3.27 2.78
C VAL A 44 -1.62 -3.90 1.82
N ALA A 45 -1.22 -3.11 0.82
CA ALA A 45 -0.20 -3.50 -0.14
C ALA A 45 0.99 -2.55 0.01
N LEU A 46 2.18 -3.12 0.19
CA LEU A 46 3.41 -2.35 0.32
C LEU A 46 4.22 -2.48 -0.96
N PHE A 47 4.84 -1.38 -1.38
CA PHE A 47 5.69 -1.36 -2.58
C PHE A 47 6.99 -0.63 -2.24
N ARG A 48 8.11 -1.31 -2.46
CA ARG A 48 9.43 -0.70 -2.32
C ARG A 48 9.87 -0.20 -3.69
N LEU A 49 10.19 1.09 -3.75
CA LEU A 49 10.61 1.73 -4.99
C LEU A 49 12.13 1.69 -5.13
N PRO A 50 12.67 1.94 -6.33
CA PRO A 50 14.12 1.86 -6.54
C PRO A 50 14.97 2.75 -5.64
N ASP A 51 14.42 3.85 -5.14
CA ASP A 51 15.14 4.74 -4.22
C ASP A 51 14.95 4.32 -2.75
N ASP A 52 14.42 3.12 -2.52
CA ASP A 52 14.12 2.56 -1.20
C ASP A 52 12.99 3.27 -0.46
N THR A 53 12.25 4.14 -1.13
CA THR A 53 11.00 4.66 -0.60
C THR A 53 9.99 3.53 -0.58
N VAL A 54 9.18 3.46 0.48
CA VAL A 54 8.11 2.47 0.57
C VAL A 54 6.78 3.21 0.52
N ARG A 55 5.87 2.71 -0.30
CA ARG A 55 4.51 3.23 -0.40
C ARG A 55 3.53 2.16 0.04
N VAL A 56 2.49 2.56 0.74
CA VAL A 56 1.48 1.62 1.25
C VAL A 56 0.11 2.13 0.83
N VAL A 57 -0.62 1.25 0.14
CA VAL A 57 -1.98 1.55 -0.33
C VAL A 57 -2.90 0.43 0.10
N GLN A 58 -4.21 0.63 -0.05
CA GLN A 58 -5.16 -0.42 0.27
C GLN A 58 -4.94 -1.63 -0.63
N GLN A 59 -5.17 -2.81 -0.08
CA GLN A 59 -5.06 -4.06 -0.83
C GLN A 59 -6.27 -4.26 -1.73
N ARG A 60 -7.42 -3.72 -1.35
CA ARG A 60 -8.64 -3.92 -2.12
C ARG A 60 -8.65 -3.07 -3.37
N ASP A 61 -8.82 -3.74 -4.51
CA ASP A 61 -8.96 -3.09 -5.81
C ASP A 61 -10.37 -2.51 -5.90
N PRO A 62 -10.53 -1.20 -6.05
CA PRO A 62 -11.87 -0.62 -6.09
C PRO A 62 -12.68 -1.01 -7.31
N TYR A 63 -12.05 -1.53 -8.35
CA TYR A 63 -12.74 -1.86 -9.59
C TYR A 63 -13.14 -3.32 -9.69
N SER A 64 -12.42 -4.21 -9.02
CA SER A 64 -12.79 -5.63 -8.96
C SER A 64 -13.39 -6.02 -7.61
N GLY A 65 -13.09 -5.25 -6.57
CA GLY A 65 -13.51 -5.58 -5.21
C GLY A 65 -12.62 -6.61 -4.53
N ALA A 66 -11.61 -7.13 -5.21
CA ALA A 66 -10.75 -8.17 -4.67
C ALA A 66 -9.53 -7.56 -3.97
N ASN A 67 -8.98 -8.30 -3.01
CA ASN A 67 -7.79 -7.87 -2.27
C ASN A 67 -6.54 -8.31 -3.02
N VAL A 68 -6.18 -7.57 -4.07
CA VAL A 68 -5.14 -8.01 -5.01
C VAL A 68 -4.14 -6.93 -5.40
N MET A 69 -4.21 -5.73 -4.81
CA MET A 69 -3.34 -4.65 -5.27
C MET A 69 -1.86 -4.95 -5.10
N SER A 70 -1.50 -5.77 -4.13
CA SER A 70 -0.09 -6.17 -3.95
C SER A 70 0.45 -6.97 -5.14
N ARG A 71 -0.41 -7.46 -6.00
CA ARG A 71 -0.01 -8.18 -7.22
C ARG A 71 0.04 -7.26 -8.43
N GLY A 72 -0.18 -5.97 -8.23
CA GLY A 72 -0.14 -5.01 -9.31
C GLY A 72 1.27 -4.76 -9.82
N ILE A 73 1.35 -4.10 -10.95
CA ILE A 73 2.63 -3.83 -11.62
C ILE A 73 3.02 -2.39 -11.37
N VAL A 74 4.22 -2.21 -10.81
CA VAL A 74 4.76 -0.88 -10.52
C VAL A 74 5.33 -0.29 -11.79
N GLY A 75 5.08 0.99 -12.00
CA GLY A 75 5.61 1.73 -13.13
C GLY A 75 5.75 3.20 -12.79
N THR A 76 5.89 4.03 -13.82
CA THR A 76 5.93 5.48 -13.65
C THR A 76 5.13 6.15 -14.75
N ARG A 77 4.53 7.28 -14.40
CA ARG A 77 3.88 8.16 -15.37
C ARG A 77 4.29 9.60 -15.06
N GLY A 78 4.95 10.23 -16.00
CA GLY A 78 5.37 11.61 -15.78
C GLY A 78 6.23 11.78 -14.56
N GLY A 79 7.08 10.78 -14.26
CA GLY A 79 7.94 10.82 -13.09
C GLY A 79 7.26 10.40 -11.78
N VAL A 80 5.97 10.05 -11.82
CA VAL A 80 5.22 9.67 -10.63
C VAL A 80 5.17 8.16 -10.52
N PRO A 81 5.50 7.57 -9.36
CA PRO A 81 5.39 6.12 -9.23
C PRO A 81 3.93 5.69 -9.24
N THR A 82 3.65 4.62 -9.98
CA THR A 82 2.28 4.13 -10.16
C THR A 82 2.21 2.65 -9.90
N VAL A 83 0.98 2.16 -9.71
CA VAL A 83 0.71 0.73 -9.71
C VAL A 83 -0.51 0.49 -10.60
N ALA A 84 -0.42 -0.52 -11.45
CA ALA A 84 -1.54 -0.94 -12.28
C ALA A 84 -2.19 -2.15 -11.61
N GLY A 85 -3.50 -2.09 -11.40
CA GLY A 85 -4.23 -3.19 -10.81
C GLY A 85 -4.13 -4.44 -11.67
N PRO A 86 -4.04 -5.63 -11.08
CA PRO A 86 -3.81 -6.84 -11.86
C PRO A 86 -5.04 -7.31 -12.61
N MET A 87 -6.25 -6.92 -12.18
CA MET A 87 -7.48 -7.45 -12.78
C MET A 87 -7.85 -6.71 -14.06
N TYR A 88 -7.99 -5.38 -13.98
CA TYR A 88 -8.49 -4.60 -15.12
C TYR A 88 -7.52 -3.48 -15.50
N LYS A 89 -6.34 -3.44 -14.89
CA LYS A 89 -5.25 -2.55 -15.28
C LYS A 89 -5.50 -1.06 -15.06
N GLN A 90 -6.38 -0.71 -14.12
CA GLN A 90 -6.48 0.69 -13.72
C GLN A 90 -5.15 1.12 -13.11
N VAL A 91 -4.76 2.36 -13.36
CA VAL A 91 -3.47 2.89 -12.92
C VAL A 91 -3.70 3.89 -11.79
N PHE A 92 -2.96 3.73 -10.71
CA PHE A 92 -3.09 4.57 -9.53
C PHE A 92 -1.74 5.18 -9.18
N ASP A 93 -1.78 6.42 -8.69
CA ASP A 93 -0.62 7.10 -8.14
C ASP A 93 -0.28 6.45 -6.80
N LEU A 94 0.91 5.91 -6.64
CA LEU A 94 1.31 5.26 -5.39
C LEU A 94 1.51 6.25 -4.25
N THR A 95 1.70 7.53 -4.55
CA THR A 95 1.90 8.53 -3.51
C THR A 95 0.58 9.02 -2.94
N THR A 96 -0.41 9.25 -3.79
CA THR A 96 -1.69 9.82 -3.38
C THR A 96 -2.82 8.82 -3.37
N GLY A 97 -2.68 7.70 -4.06
CA GLY A 97 -3.74 6.72 -4.24
C GLY A 97 -4.70 7.09 -5.36
N ARG A 98 -4.49 8.21 -6.00
CA ARG A 98 -5.45 8.71 -6.98
C ARG A 98 -5.46 7.84 -8.23
N CYS A 99 -6.65 7.53 -8.73
CA CYS A 99 -6.79 6.80 -9.97
C CYS A 99 -6.44 7.71 -11.14
N LEU A 100 -5.43 7.32 -11.91
CA LEU A 100 -4.97 8.09 -13.07
C LEU A 100 -5.58 7.59 -14.36
N GLU A 101 -5.99 6.32 -14.39
CA GLU A 101 -6.56 5.70 -15.59
C GLU A 101 -7.56 4.63 -15.17
N ALA A 102 -8.83 4.86 -15.46
CA ALA A 102 -9.89 3.93 -15.06
C ALA A 102 -10.14 2.83 -16.10
N ALA A 103 -9.51 2.92 -17.26
CA ALA A 103 -9.63 1.90 -18.32
C ALA A 103 -11.06 1.64 -18.76
N GLY A 104 -11.93 2.65 -18.65
CA GLY A 104 -13.31 2.52 -19.07
C GLY A 104 -14.23 1.86 -18.06
N TYR A 105 -13.74 1.56 -16.88
CA TYR A 105 -14.54 0.92 -15.83
C TYR A 105 -14.99 1.95 -14.80
N VAL A 106 -16.00 1.56 -14.01
CA VAL A 106 -16.41 2.33 -12.84
C VAL A 106 -16.12 1.47 -11.61
N PRO A 107 -15.90 2.09 -10.46
CA PRO A 107 -15.61 1.30 -9.25
C PRO A 107 -16.82 0.50 -8.79
N VAL A 108 -16.56 -0.54 -8.02
CA VAL A 108 -17.62 -1.31 -7.40
C VAL A 108 -18.45 -0.38 -6.54
N GLN A 109 -19.75 -0.60 -6.54
CA GLN A 109 -20.69 0.25 -5.80
C GLN A 109 -20.27 0.38 -4.34
N GLY A 110 -20.21 1.60 -3.88
CA GLY A 110 -19.82 1.90 -2.50
C GLY A 110 -18.34 2.11 -2.30
N LEU A 111 -17.52 1.89 -3.32
CA LEU A 111 -16.08 2.10 -3.22
C LEU A 111 -15.66 3.37 -3.94
N SER A 112 -14.67 4.04 -3.37
CA SER A 112 -14.05 5.19 -4.01
C SER A 112 -13.26 4.73 -5.24
N PRO A 113 -13.16 5.55 -6.29
CA PRO A 113 -12.31 5.21 -7.44
C PRO A 113 -10.83 5.23 -7.09
N ASP A 114 -10.45 5.83 -5.96
CA ASP A 114 -9.07 5.99 -5.56
C ASP A 114 -8.71 5.01 -4.44
N LEU A 115 -7.42 4.85 -4.19
CA LEU A 115 -6.93 3.99 -3.13
C LEU A 115 -6.65 4.81 -1.88
N ALA A 116 -7.01 4.28 -0.72
CA ALA A 116 -6.53 4.81 0.54
C ALA A 116 -5.02 4.56 0.64
N THR A 117 -4.31 5.45 1.29
CA THR A 117 -2.87 5.33 1.50
C THR A 117 -2.56 5.42 2.97
N TRP A 118 -1.41 4.88 3.38
CA TRP A 118 -0.96 4.91 4.77
C TRP A 118 0.39 5.60 4.84
N PRO A 119 0.62 6.40 5.88
CA PRO A 119 1.94 6.99 6.07
C PRO A 119 2.97 5.91 6.40
N VAL A 120 4.19 6.08 5.95
CA VAL A 120 5.26 5.10 6.10
C VAL A 120 6.51 5.79 6.56
N GLU A 121 7.23 5.14 7.47
CA GLU A 121 8.59 5.54 7.85
C GLU A 121 9.48 4.33 7.86
N VAL A 122 10.67 4.48 7.33
CA VAL A 122 11.69 3.45 7.43
C VAL A 122 12.72 3.95 8.44
N ARG A 123 12.80 3.24 9.58
CA ARG A 123 13.70 3.59 10.66
C ARG A 123 14.67 2.45 10.90
N ASP A 124 15.95 2.70 10.69
CA ASP A 124 16.99 1.70 10.87
C ASP A 124 16.67 0.40 10.10
N GLY A 125 16.22 0.55 8.87
CA GLY A 125 15.92 -0.60 8.02
C GLY A 125 14.62 -1.31 8.36
N VAL A 126 13.79 -0.75 9.24
CA VAL A 126 12.51 -1.34 9.65
C VAL A 126 11.37 -0.48 9.13
N VAL A 127 10.43 -1.11 8.45
CA VAL A 127 9.28 -0.42 7.87
C VAL A 127 8.19 -0.28 8.91
N HIS A 128 7.80 0.96 9.17
CA HIS A 128 6.70 1.29 10.08
C HIS A 128 5.59 1.95 9.28
N VAL A 129 4.35 1.57 9.54
CA VAL A 129 3.18 2.11 8.84
C VAL A 129 2.28 2.75 9.87
N GLY A 130 1.85 3.97 9.57
CA GLY A 130 0.93 4.67 10.46
C GLY A 130 -0.44 4.01 10.45
N LEU A 131 -1.08 3.97 11.61
CA LEU A 131 -2.35 3.26 11.76
C LEU A 131 -3.53 4.00 11.15
N ARG A 132 -3.37 5.29 10.86
CA ARG A 132 -4.47 6.09 10.31
C ARG A 132 -4.23 6.33 8.83
N PRO A 133 -5.05 5.71 7.97
CA PRO A 133 -4.89 5.93 6.54
C PRO A 133 -5.37 7.32 6.13
N HIS A 134 -4.89 7.77 4.99
CA HIS A 134 -5.48 8.89 4.29
C HIS A 134 -6.63 8.34 3.47
N ALA A 135 -7.79 8.96 3.60
CA ALA A 135 -8.97 8.47 2.92
C ALA A 135 -8.77 8.46 1.41
N ALA A 136 -9.33 7.45 0.79
CA ALA A 136 -9.33 7.38 -0.66
C ALA A 136 -10.22 8.48 -1.23
N GLY A 137 -9.78 8.99 -2.32
CA GLY A 137 -10.59 9.87 -3.06
C GLY A 137 -10.52 11.28 -2.66
N PRO A 138 -11.04 11.98 -3.29
CA PRO A 138 -10.84 13.26 -3.53
C PRO A 138 -10.91 14.08 -2.55
N ALA A 139 -10.54 13.58 -2.07
CA ALA A 139 -10.57 14.24 -1.21
C ALA A 139 -10.80 15.43 -1.58
N ASP A 140 -10.75 14.55 -2.25
CA ASP A 140 -11.11 14.94 -2.72
C ASP A 140 -11.30 15.62 -2.94
N GLY A 141 -11.22 15.50 -2.92
CA GLY A 141 -11.49 16.01 -3.24
C GLY A 141 -11.66 16.68 -3.06
N ALA A 142 -11.70 16.62 -2.81
CA ALA A 142 -11.91 17.21 -2.72
C ALA A 142 -11.89 17.68 -2.38
N SER A 143 -11.81 17.63 -2.32
CA SER A 143 -11.87 18.01 -2.19
C SER A 143 -11.85 18.28 -2.11
#